data_b6db382224d39be2e0da7143f2c0f58f
#
_entry.id   b6db382224d39be2e0da7143f2c0f58f
#
_cell.length_a   1.000
_cell.length_b   1.000
_cell.length_c   1.000
_cell.angle_alpha   90.00
_cell.angle_beta   90.00
_cell.angle_gamma   90.00
#
_symmetry.space_group_name_H-M   'P 1'
#
loop_
_entity.id
_entity.type
_entity.pdbx_description
1 polymer ?
#
loop_
_entity_poly.entity_id
_entity_poly.type
_entity_poly.pdbx_seq_one_letter_code
_entity_poly.pdbx_strand_id
1 'polypeptide(L)'
;MATCPSCAEDISAKDNFCPFCGERLKQGKGRNPEAARTKSGGSSSSMTTAIIAVAACAVMFFGVCFLIALLLPAVQQAREAARRTQCKNNLKQIGLALHNYHDTFTLFPAAHLNDLEGEPKLSWRVSILPFLGEAGRFNSYQFDDAWDSPSNSGLLNPLPVVYGCPSHTIPGSTNTAYVTITGSNTALGDGKCVPLRDISDGTSNTLMIVEGCGLNIPWMKPQDINAATVKGVVDPNGASSKHTGGAHVLMADGSVRFVSINIDPKIYQSLITRNGGEQISGF
;
A
#
# COMPACT_ATOMS: atom_id res chain seq x y z
N MET A 1 25.91 -60.31 -17.22
CA MET A 1 24.96 -59.23 -17.07
C MET A 1 25.71 -58.11 -16.39
N ALA A 2 25.61 -56.90 -16.83
CA ALA A 2 26.23 -55.74 -16.17
C ALA A 2 25.14 -54.95 -15.45
N THR A 3 25.41 -54.41 -14.28
CA THR A 3 24.46 -53.60 -13.50
C THR A 3 24.76 -52.12 -13.71
N CYS A 4 23.74 -51.32 -13.81
CA CYS A 4 23.86 -49.87 -13.90
C CYS A 4 24.39 -49.28 -12.58
N PRO A 5 25.45 -48.46 -12.61
CA PRO A 5 26.01 -47.86 -11.39
C PRO A 5 25.11 -46.86 -10.69
N SER A 6 24.09 -46.33 -11.38
CA SER A 6 23.22 -45.30 -10.83
C SER A 6 21.88 -45.82 -10.30
N CYS A 7 21.31 -46.89 -10.87
CA CYS A 7 20.02 -47.43 -10.44
C CYS A 7 20.04 -48.93 -10.07
N ALA A 8 21.21 -49.58 -10.15
CA ALA A 8 21.46 -50.98 -9.83
C ALA A 8 20.63 -52.01 -10.63
N GLU A 9 19.94 -51.61 -11.71
CA GLU A 9 19.18 -52.47 -12.59
C GLU A 9 20.10 -53.21 -13.61
N ASP A 10 19.72 -54.44 -14.01
CA ASP A 10 20.45 -55.23 -14.97
C ASP A 10 20.33 -54.64 -16.38
N ILE A 11 21.50 -54.47 -17.05
CA ILE A 11 21.62 -53.86 -18.36
C ILE A 11 22.40 -54.74 -19.29
N SER A 12 22.13 -54.63 -20.58
CA SER A 12 22.91 -55.31 -21.60
C SER A 12 24.28 -54.67 -21.76
N ALA A 13 25.33 -55.49 -21.90
CA ALA A 13 26.71 -55.01 -22.12
C ALA A 13 26.89 -54.20 -23.42
N LYS A 14 25.89 -54.13 -24.27
CA LYS A 14 25.89 -53.41 -25.55
C LYS A 14 25.23 -52.04 -25.45
N ASP A 15 24.57 -51.74 -24.35
CA ASP A 15 23.82 -50.49 -24.22
C ASP A 15 24.74 -49.31 -23.88
N ASN A 16 24.59 -48.23 -24.62
CA ASN A 16 25.33 -46.99 -24.40
C ASN A 16 24.68 -46.09 -23.31
N PHE A 17 23.41 -46.36 -23.02
CA PHE A 17 22.61 -45.64 -22.00
C PHE A 17 21.76 -46.65 -21.24
N CYS A 18 21.58 -46.44 -19.97
CA CYS A 18 20.68 -47.24 -19.15
C CYS A 18 19.21 -46.98 -19.56
N PRO A 19 18.42 -48.02 -19.94
CA PRO A 19 17.02 -47.79 -20.33
C PRO A 19 16.11 -47.38 -19.19
N PHE A 20 16.53 -47.56 -17.91
CA PHE A 20 15.73 -47.28 -16.74
C PHE A 20 15.95 -45.88 -16.15
N CYS A 21 17.22 -45.40 -16.14
CA CYS A 21 17.55 -44.10 -15.55
C CYS A 21 18.19 -43.10 -16.51
N GLY A 22 18.47 -43.49 -17.77
CA GLY A 22 19.06 -42.61 -18.80
C GLY A 22 20.56 -42.32 -18.62
N GLU A 23 21.22 -42.93 -17.61
CA GLU A 23 22.65 -42.71 -17.35
C GLU A 23 23.52 -43.27 -18.47
N ARG A 24 24.57 -42.53 -18.86
CA ARG A 24 25.49 -42.92 -19.93
C ARG A 24 26.51 -43.95 -19.46
N LEU A 25 26.48 -45.14 -20.04
CA LEU A 25 27.36 -46.26 -19.67
C LEU A 25 28.70 -46.10 -20.39
N LYS A 26 29.83 -46.03 -19.65
CA LYS A 26 31.16 -45.97 -20.21
C LYS A 26 31.53 -47.32 -20.81
N GLN A 27 31.63 -47.42 -22.13
CA GLN A 27 32.23 -48.61 -22.80
C GLN A 27 33.72 -48.62 -22.48
N GLY A 28 34.17 -49.71 -21.89
CA GLY A 28 35.57 -49.98 -21.66
C GLY A 28 36.33 -50.10 -23.00
N LYS A 29 37.11 -49.07 -23.31
CA LYS A 29 38.00 -49.11 -24.51
C LYS A 29 39.18 -50.00 -24.23
N GLY A 30 39.31 -51.07 -25.00
CA GLY A 30 40.45 -51.96 -25.01
C GLY A 30 41.77 -51.21 -25.14
N ARG A 31 42.73 -51.59 -24.32
CA ARG A 31 44.13 -51.14 -24.38
C ARG A 31 44.79 -51.64 -25.70
N ASN A 32 45.27 -50.69 -26.49
CA ASN A 32 46.40 -50.91 -27.37
C ASN A 32 47.61 -50.10 -26.82
N PRO A 33 48.75 -50.78 -26.66
CA PRO A 33 49.97 -50.08 -26.25
C PRO A 33 50.84 -49.84 -27.49
N GLU A 34 50.96 -48.60 -27.97
CA GLU A 34 52.14 -48.20 -28.71
C GLU A 34 52.30 -46.68 -28.83
N ALA A 35 53.56 -46.32 -28.63
CA ALA A 35 54.24 -45.05 -29.01
C ALA A 35 54.02 -43.78 -28.19
N ALA A 36 54.91 -43.68 -27.23
CA ALA A 36 55.45 -42.41 -26.76
C ALA A 36 56.00 -41.56 -27.92
N ARG A 37 55.49 -40.32 -28.04
CA ARG A 37 56.28 -39.23 -28.64
C ARG A 37 55.96 -37.92 -27.94
N THR A 38 56.81 -37.56 -27.05
CA THR A 38 56.93 -36.23 -26.44
C THR A 38 57.00 -35.16 -27.53
N LYS A 39 56.04 -34.22 -27.49
CA LYS A 39 56.21 -32.86 -27.98
C LYS A 39 55.86 -31.90 -26.88
N SER A 40 56.87 -31.40 -26.24
CA SER A 40 56.84 -30.19 -25.48
C SER A 40 56.56 -29.01 -26.44
N GLY A 41 55.41 -28.45 -26.35
CA GLY A 41 55.00 -27.31 -27.15
C GLY A 41 54.27 -26.32 -26.25
N GLY A 42 54.94 -25.28 -25.84
CA GLY A 42 54.51 -23.95 -25.54
C GLY A 42 53.25 -23.78 -24.69
N SER A 43 53.37 -23.83 -23.38
CA SER A 43 52.31 -23.49 -22.41
C SER A 43 52.18 -22.00 -22.15
N SER A 44 52.43 -21.13 -23.12
CA SER A 44 52.24 -19.67 -22.91
C SER A 44 50.91 -19.13 -23.44
N SER A 45 50.24 -19.85 -24.34
CA SER A 45 48.96 -19.39 -24.91
C SER A 45 47.73 -19.72 -24.02
N SER A 46 47.82 -20.75 -23.17
CA SER A 46 46.70 -21.14 -22.30
C SER A 46 46.53 -20.20 -21.07
N MET A 47 47.67 -19.63 -20.62
CA MET A 47 47.64 -18.74 -19.47
C MET A 47 47.10 -17.35 -19.80
N THR A 48 47.38 -16.84 -21.01
CA THR A 48 46.83 -15.57 -21.49
C THR A 48 45.32 -15.68 -21.80
N THR A 49 44.85 -16.77 -22.36
CA THR A 49 43.42 -17.02 -22.60
C THR A 49 42.65 -17.17 -21.27
N ALA A 50 43.23 -17.82 -20.26
CA ALA A 50 42.62 -17.92 -18.94
C ALA A 50 42.55 -16.56 -18.24
N ILE A 51 43.56 -15.73 -18.33
CA ILE A 51 43.57 -14.35 -17.75
C ILE A 51 42.51 -13.48 -18.45
N ILE A 52 42.40 -13.54 -19.78
CA ILE A 52 41.40 -12.79 -20.53
C ILE A 52 39.98 -13.25 -20.16
N ALA A 53 39.73 -14.54 -19.99
CA ALA A 53 38.45 -15.09 -19.59
C ALA A 53 38.06 -14.62 -18.18
N VAL A 54 39.00 -14.68 -17.23
CA VAL A 54 38.76 -14.18 -15.84
C VAL A 54 38.51 -12.67 -15.83
N ALA A 55 39.26 -11.89 -16.60
CA ALA A 55 39.07 -10.43 -16.71
C ALA A 55 37.69 -10.12 -17.34
N ALA A 56 37.28 -10.83 -18.39
CA ALA A 56 35.96 -10.67 -18.98
C ALA A 56 34.82 -11.02 -18.02
N CYS A 57 34.96 -12.12 -17.27
CA CYS A 57 34.01 -12.48 -16.22
C CYS A 57 33.94 -11.41 -15.09
N ALA A 58 35.09 -10.89 -14.69
CA ALA A 58 35.15 -9.82 -13.70
C ALA A 58 34.44 -8.53 -14.18
N VAL A 59 34.73 -8.11 -15.42
CA VAL A 59 34.08 -6.93 -16.03
C VAL A 59 32.57 -7.12 -16.14
N MET A 60 32.10 -8.31 -16.56
CA MET A 60 30.67 -8.62 -16.59
C MET A 60 30.06 -8.62 -15.21
N PHE A 61 30.71 -9.22 -14.22
CA PHE A 61 30.23 -9.24 -12.83
C PHE A 61 30.13 -7.83 -12.24
N PHE A 62 31.18 -7.01 -12.37
CA PHE A 62 31.15 -5.62 -11.92
C PHE A 62 30.13 -4.78 -12.68
N GLY A 63 29.98 -5.00 -14.00
CA GLY A 63 28.94 -4.35 -14.82
C GLY A 63 27.52 -4.68 -14.34
N VAL A 64 27.24 -5.95 -14.06
CA VAL A 64 25.94 -6.38 -13.52
C VAL A 64 25.70 -5.81 -12.13
N CYS A 65 26.69 -5.86 -11.22
CA CYS A 65 26.58 -5.27 -9.90
C CYS A 65 26.33 -3.76 -9.95
N PHE A 66 27.00 -3.06 -10.87
CA PHE A 66 26.80 -1.63 -11.09
C PHE A 66 25.38 -1.31 -11.59
N LEU A 67 24.86 -2.09 -12.55
CA LEU A 67 23.48 -1.95 -13.04
C LEU A 67 22.47 -2.21 -11.93
N ILE A 68 22.67 -3.24 -11.11
CA ILE A 68 21.80 -3.52 -9.96
C ILE A 68 21.83 -2.35 -8.96
N ALA A 69 23.02 -1.79 -8.67
CA ALA A 69 23.15 -0.65 -7.78
C ALA A 69 22.42 0.60 -8.27
N LEU A 70 22.35 0.82 -9.58
CA LEU A 70 21.55 1.90 -10.18
C LEU A 70 20.05 1.61 -10.18
N LEU A 71 19.65 0.33 -10.30
CA LEU A 71 18.23 -0.06 -10.33
C LEU A 71 17.57 -0.01 -8.94
N LEU A 72 18.33 -0.29 -7.86
CA LEU A 72 17.77 -0.33 -6.51
C LEU A 72 17.05 0.97 -6.11
N PRO A 73 17.64 2.17 -6.23
CA PRO A 73 16.96 3.43 -5.88
C PRO A 73 15.77 3.70 -6.80
N ALA A 74 15.85 3.40 -8.09
CA ALA A 74 14.75 3.60 -9.02
C ALA A 74 13.55 2.71 -8.69
N VAL A 75 13.77 1.44 -8.32
CA VAL A 75 12.71 0.53 -7.90
C VAL A 75 12.05 1.00 -6.60
N GLN A 76 12.81 1.52 -5.63
CA GLN A 76 12.23 2.04 -4.39
C GLN A 76 11.37 3.28 -4.64
N GLN A 77 11.81 4.20 -5.51
CA GLN A 77 11.01 5.36 -5.92
C GLN A 77 9.72 4.94 -6.65
N ALA A 78 9.81 3.97 -7.56
CA ALA A 78 8.65 3.45 -8.27
C ALA A 78 7.64 2.78 -7.31
N ARG A 79 8.12 2.01 -6.32
CA ARG A 79 7.28 1.40 -5.29
C ARG A 79 6.56 2.44 -4.43
N GLU A 80 7.27 3.51 -4.03
CA GLU A 80 6.63 4.58 -3.25
C GLU A 80 5.61 5.36 -4.08
N ALA A 81 5.90 5.65 -5.35
CA ALA A 81 4.94 6.26 -6.28
C ALA A 81 3.67 5.39 -6.44
N ALA A 82 3.83 4.06 -6.52
CA ALA A 82 2.70 3.13 -6.58
C ALA A 82 1.87 3.16 -5.27
N ARG A 83 2.52 3.17 -4.10
CA ARG A 83 1.83 3.29 -2.79
C ARG A 83 1.07 4.61 -2.67
N ARG A 84 1.68 5.74 -3.09
CA ARG A 84 1.00 7.06 -3.14
C ARG A 84 -0.23 7.03 -4.03
N THR A 85 -0.12 6.40 -5.20
CA THR A 85 -1.25 6.25 -6.13
C THR A 85 -2.37 5.42 -5.50
N GLN A 86 -2.04 4.36 -4.76
CA GLN A 86 -3.03 3.54 -4.05
C GLN A 86 -3.72 4.33 -2.94
N CYS A 87 -3.00 5.11 -2.12
CA CYS A 87 -3.61 5.98 -1.11
C CYS A 87 -4.55 7.01 -1.75
N LYS A 88 -4.15 7.62 -2.88
CA LYS A 88 -5.02 8.50 -3.66
C LYS A 88 -6.29 7.79 -4.14
N ASN A 89 -6.16 6.55 -4.63
CA ASN A 89 -7.30 5.75 -5.09
C ASN A 89 -8.25 5.36 -3.94
N ASN A 90 -7.71 5.05 -2.75
CA ASN A 90 -8.52 4.80 -1.56
C ASN A 90 -9.36 6.03 -1.20
N LEU A 91 -8.76 7.22 -1.18
CA LEU A 91 -9.51 8.48 -0.96
C LEU A 91 -10.57 8.71 -2.04
N LYS A 92 -10.29 8.36 -3.31
CA LYS A 92 -11.29 8.42 -4.38
C LYS A 92 -12.49 7.49 -4.12
N GLN A 93 -12.23 6.25 -3.67
CA GLN A 93 -13.28 5.30 -3.32
C GLN A 93 -14.10 5.79 -2.13
N ILE A 94 -13.44 6.33 -1.08
CA ILE A 94 -14.13 6.95 0.06
C ILE A 94 -14.99 8.12 -0.42
N GLY A 95 -14.46 9.00 -1.28
CA GLY A 95 -15.20 10.12 -1.85
C GLY A 95 -16.44 9.67 -2.61
N LEU A 96 -16.29 8.67 -3.48
CA LEU A 96 -17.42 8.08 -4.20
C LEU A 96 -18.48 7.51 -3.24
N ALA A 97 -18.05 6.80 -2.19
CA ALA A 97 -18.97 6.25 -1.19
C ALA A 97 -19.71 7.35 -0.40
N LEU A 98 -19.04 8.44 -0.06
CA LEU A 98 -19.66 9.60 0.59
C LEU A 98 -20.70 10.29 -0.31
N HIS A 99 -20.41 10.45 -1.61
CA HIS A 99 -21.37 11.00 -2.57
C HIS A 99 -22.55 10.04 -2.80
N ASN A 100 -22.33 8.73 -2.92
CA ASN A 100 -23.41 7.74 -3.02
C ASN A 100 -24.30 7.74 -1.75
N TYR A 101 -23.69 7.92 -0.57
CA TYR A 101 -24.43 8.13 0.66
C TYR A 101 -25.28 9.41 0.57
N HIS A 102 -24.70 10.51 0.13
CA HIS A 102 -25.39 11.78 -0.06
C HIS A 102 -26.56 11.65 -1.07
N ASP A 103 -26.35 10.98 -2.19
CA ASP A 103 -27.40 10.77 -3.21
C ASP A 103 -28.58 9.96 -2.66
N THR A 104 -28.31 9.04 -1.72
CA THR A 104 -29.33 8.21 -1.09
C THR A 104 -30.09 8.96 0.01
N PHE A 105 -29.37 9.71 0.85
CA PHE A 105 -29.90 10.34 2.07
C PHE A 105 -30.04 11.86 1.98
N THR A 106 -29.63 12.49 0.87
CA THR A 106 -29.62 13.94 0.62
C THR A 106 -28.71 14.76 1.56
N LEU A 107 -27.92 14.07 2.38
CA LEU A 107 -27.01 14.62 3.39
C LEU A 107 -25.71 13.81 3.38
N PHE A 108 -24.57 14.44 3.67
CA PHE A 108 -23.38 13.70 4.03
C PHE A 108 -23.52 13.14 5.44
N PRO A 109 -22.90 11.98 5.75
CA PRO A 109 -22.94 11.43 7.09
C PRO A 109 -22.30 12.40 8.07
N ALA A 110 -22.75 12.41 9.33
CA ALA A 110 -22.02 13.06 10.41
C ALA A 110 -20.68 12.37 10.62
N ALA A 111 -19.67 13.09 11.09
CA ALA A 111 -18.37 12.50 11.46
C ALA A 111 -18.55 11.35 12.47
N HIS A 112 -19.48 11.54 13.39
CA HIS A 112 -20.01 10.51 14.28
C HIS A 112 -21.47 10.80 14.59
N LEU A 113 -22.22 9.76 14.93
CA LEU A 113 -23.54 9.90 15.54
C LEU A 113 -23.42 9.64 17.03
N ASN A 114 -24.12 10.43 17.81
CA ASN A 114 -24.16 10.34 19.26
C ASN A 114 -25.28 9.39 19.71
N ASP A 115 -25.11 8.81 20.90
CA ASP A 115 -26.19 8.15 21.62
C ASP A 115 -27.16 9.17 22.28
N LEU A 116 -28.08 8.67 23.09
CA LEU A 116 -29.07 9.51 23.79
C LEU A 116 -28.44 10.37 24.91
N GLU A 117 -27.29 9.95 25.39
CA GLU A 117 -26.48 10.65 26.42
C GLU A 117 -25.57 11.70 25.79
N GLY A 118 -25.45 11.73 24.45
CA GLY A 118 -24.62 12.68 23.71
C GLY A 118 -23.20 12.19 23.45
N GLU A 119 -22.88 10.93 23.78
CA GLU A 119 -21.55 10.35 23.53
C GLU A 119 -21.43 9.80 22.11
N PRO A 120 -20.26 9.95 21.46
CA PRO A 120 -20.02 9.43 20.11
C PRO A 120 -20.13 7.91 20.05
N LYS A 121 -21.09 7.40 19.28
CA LYS A 121 -21.40 5.96 19.17
C LYS A 121 -21.05 5.33 17.84
N LEU A 122 -21.34 6.00 16.72
CA LEU A 122 -21.18 5.45 15.38
C LEU A 122 -20.28 6.35 14.52
N SER A 123 -19.24 5.79 13.94
CA SER A 123 -18.33 6.49 13.02
C SER A 123 -18.92 6.60 11.60
N TRP A 124 -18.64 7.70 10.90
CA TRP A 124 -18.94 7.87 9.48
C TRP A 124 -18.40 6.72 8.61
N ARG A 125 -17.28 6.12 9.02
CA ARG A 125 -16.65 4.99 8.30
C ARG A 125 -17.55 3.77 8.27
N VAL A 126 -18.30 3.52 9.35
CA VAL A 126 -19.30 2.44 9.40
C VAL A 126 -20.50 2.79 8.52
N SER A 127 -20.95 4.06 8.56
CA SER A 127 -22.11 4.52 7.80
C SER A 127 -21.97 4.36 6.28
N ILE A 128 -20.75 4.44 5.74
CA ILE A 128 -20.50 4.33 4.29
C ILE A 128 -20.12 2.92 3.83
N LEU A 129 -20.02 1.92 4.71
CA LEU A 129 -19.68 0.53 4.35
C LEU A 129 -20.53 -0.06 3.20
N PRO A 130 -21.86 0.15 3.15
CA PRO A 130 -22.68 -0.37 2.05
C PRO A 130 -22.21 0.13 0.68
N PHE A 131 -21.71 1.36 0.62
CA PHE A 131 -21.25 2.01 -0.62
C PHE A 131 -19.80 1.68 -0.97
N LEU A 132 -19.09 0.97 -0.09
CA LEU A 132 -17.72 0.46 -0.28
C LEU A 132 -17.69 -1.04 -0.66
N GLY A 133 -18.87 -1.67 -0.87
CA GLY A 133 -18.96 -3.11 -1.10
C GLY A 133 -18.87 -3.97 0.17
N GLU A 134 -18.88 -3.36 1.35
CA GLU A 134 -18.80 -4.01 2.66
C GLU A 134 -20.21 -4.16 3.33
N ALA A 135 -21.26 -4.33 2.52
CA ALA A 135 -22.63 -4.43 3.01
C ALA A 135 -22.82 -5.59 4.02
N GLY A 136 -22.13 -6.72 3.84
CA GLY A 136 -22.17 -7.82 4.80
C GLY A 136 -21.70 -7.42 6.19
N ARG A 137 -20.61 -6.64 6.27
CA ARG A 137 -20.06 -6.12 7.53
C ARG A 137 -20.99 -5.10 8.17
N PHE A 138 -21.59 -4.21 7.37
CA PHE A 138 -22.59 -3.26 7.83
C PHE A 138 -23.81 -3.96 8.43
N ASN A 139 -24.32 -5.00 7.77
CA ASN A 139 -25.49 -5.77 8.25
C ASN A 139 -25.18 -6.57 9.53
N SER A 140 -23.92 -6.89 9.78
CA SER A 140 -23.49 -7.60 11.00
C SER A 140 -23.22 -6.65 12.17
N TYR A 141 -23.12 -5.34 11.93
CA TYR A 141 -22.87 -4.34 12.96
C TYR A 141 -24.08 -4.16 13.86
N GLN A 142 -23.87 -4.25 15.17
CA GLN A 142 -24.92 -4.03 16.19
C GLN A 142 -24.95 -2.55 16.57
N PHE A 143 -25.91 -1.82 16.02
CA PHE A 143 -26.01 -0.36 16.17
C PHE A 143 -26.37 0.09 17.59
N ASP A 144 -26.98 -0.79 18.37
CA ASP A 144 -27.32 -0.51 19.78
C ASP A 144 -26.12 -0.65 20.72
N ASP A 145 -25.08 -1.35 20.29
CA ASP A 145 -23.89 -1.62 21.07
C ASP A 145 -22.75 -0.65 20.73
N ALA A 146 -21.80 -0.49 21.67
CA ALA A 146 -20.58 0.27 21.42
C ALA A 146 -19.73 -0.37 20.31
N TRP A 147 -18.94 0.43 19.62
CA TRP A 147 -18.07 -0.01 18.51
C TRP A 147 -17.04 -1.09 18.94
N ASP A 148 -16.61 -1.08 20.20
CA ASP A 148 -15.64 -1.99 20.83
C ASP A 148 -16.29 -3.08 21.72
N SER A 149 -17.63 -3.17 21.70
CA SER A 149 -18.36 -4.21 22.40
C SER A 149 -17.97 -5.61 21.92
N PRO A 150 -18.18 -6.67 22.72
CA PRO A 150 -17.98 -8.05 22.27
C PRO A 150 -18.70 -8.39 20.97
N SER A 151 -19.89 -7.80 20.74
CA SER A 151 -20.71 -8.00 19.54
C SER A 151 -20.05 -7.40 18.28
N ASN A 152 -19.40 -6.23 18.39
CA ASN A 152 -18.83 -5.48 17.27
C ASN A 152 -17.32 -5.70 17.11
N SER A 153 -16.59 -6.02 18.17
CA SER A 153 -15.11 -6.11 18.17
C SER A 153 -14.56 -7.10 17.13
N GLY A 154 -15.30 -8.17 16.84
CA GLY A 154 -14.95 -9.14 15.79
C GLY A 154 -14.94 -8.54 14.39
N LEU A 155 -15.66 -7.43 14.14
CA LEU A 155 -15.72 -6.75 12.86
C LEU A 155 -14.51 -5.84 12.59
N LEU A 156 -13.68 -5.56 13.61
CA LEU A 156 -12.47 -4.76 13.45
C LEU A 156 -11.46 -5.43 12.52
N ASN A 157 -11.37 -6.75 12.54
CA ASN A 157 -10.46 -7.52 11.69
C ASN A 157 -11.22 -8.37 10.65
N PRO A 158 -10.71 -8.38 9.40
CA PRO A 158 -9.63 -7.55 8.87
C PRO A 158 -10.08 -6.09 8.67
N LEU A 159 -9.12 -5.15 8.72
CA LEU A 159 -9.35 -3.75 8.31
C LEU A 159 -9.85 -3.72 6.86
N PRO A 160 -10.95 -3.00 6.52
CA PRO A 160 -11.32 -2.76 5.13
C PRO A 160 -10.15 -2.13 4.36
N VAL A 161 -9.80 -2.71 3.20
CA VAL A 161 -8.58 -2.32 2.44
C VAL A 161 -8.56 -0.83 2.12
N VAL A 162 -9.72 -0.24 1.88
CA VAL A 162 -9.89 1.18 1.56
C VAL A 162 -9.49 2.11 2.71
N TYR A 163 -9.53 1.65 3.96
CA TYR A 163 -9.15 2.44 5.13
C TYR A 163 -7.66 2.31 5.51
N GLY A 164 -6.91 1.47 4.81
CA GLY A 164 -5.47 1.29 5.02
C GLY A 164 -4.61 2.08 4.03
N CYS A 165 -3.52 2.67 4.50
CA CYS A 165 -2.48 3.23 3.63
C CYS A 165 -1.33 2.23 3.48
N PRO A 166 -0.96 1.80 2.24
CA PRO A 166 0.10 0.80 2.03
C PRO A 166 1.48 1.21 2.55
N SER A 167 1.71 2.51 2.73
CA SER A 167 2.96 3.05 3.29
C SER A 167 2.99 3.06 4.82
N HIS A 168 1.85 2.78 5.48
CA HIS A 168 1.72 2.89 6.94
C HIS A 168 1.05 1.67 7.58
N THR A 169 0.04 1.08 6.94
CA THR A 169 -0.75 0.00 7.55
C THR A 169 0.08 -1.26 7.73
N ILE A 170 0.18 -1.72 8.96
CA ILE A 170 0.86 -2.96 9.33
C ILE A 170 -0.14 -4.12 9.21
N PRO A 171 0.24 -5.31 8.72
CA PRO A 171 -0.62 -6.48 8.72
C PRO A 171 -1.23 -6.75 10.10
N GLY A 172 -2.56 -6.95 10.17
CA GLY A 172 -3.29 -7.15 11.43
C GLY A 172 -3.66 -5.87 12.17
N SER A 173 -3.28 -4.68 11.66
CA SER A 173 -3.72 -3.41 12.23
C SER A 173 -5.22 -3.19 12.00
N THR A 174 -5.89 -2.64 13.00
CA THR A 174 -7.28 -2.18 12.93
C THR A 174 -7.39 -0.67 12.74
N ASN A 175 -6.24 0.04 12.70
CA ASN A 175 -6.19 1.49 12.65
C ASN A 175 -6.41 2.02 11.23
N THR A 176 -7.28 3.01 11.09
CA THR A 176 -7.50 3.72 9.83
C THR A 176 -6.35 4.67 9.51
N ALA A 177 -6.08 4.84 8.21
CA ALA A 177 -5.19 5.87 7.71
C ALA A 177 -5.93 7.12 7.22
N TYR A 178 -7.27 7.13 7.28
CA TYR A 178 -8.10 8.23 6.78
C TYR A 178 -9.08 8.70 7.85
N VAL A 179 -9.07 10.00 8.07
CA VAL A 179 -9.86 10.68 9.11
C VAL A 179 -10.52 11.91 8.53
N THR A 180 -11.59 12.37 9.16
CA THR A 180 -12.16 13.69 8.90
C THR A 180 -11.64 14.71 9.92
N ILE A 181 -11.89 15.98 9.66
CA ILE A 181 -11.67 17.06 10.64
C ILE A 181 -13.04 17.43 11.18
N THR A 182 -13.22 17.33 12.49
CA THR A 182 -14.52 17.57 13.18
C THR A 182 -14.60 18.95 13.79
N GLY A 183 -15.77 19.56 13.70
CA GLY A 183 -16.06 20.87 14.24
C GLY A 183 -17.43 21.36 13.77
N SER A 184 -17.88 22.47 14.30
CA SER A 184 -19.23 23.03 14.00
C SER A 184 -19.38 23.42 12.51
N ASN A 185 -18.29 23.82 11.86
CA ASN A 185 -18.28 24.36 10.48
C ASN A 185 -17.46 23.51 9.51
N THR A 186 -17.28 22.21 9.77
CA THR A 186 -16.52 21.30 8.89
C THR A 186 -17.42 20.56 7.91
N ALA A 187 -16.84 19.96 6.88
CA ALA A 187 -17.59 19.27 5.81
C ALA A 187 -18.44 18.11 6.32
N LEU A 188 -17.87 17.27 7.23
CA LEU A 188 -18.65 16.30 8.00
C LEU A 188 -18.88 16.90 9.38
N GLY A 189 -20.14 17.22 9.67
CA GLY A 189 -20.50 17.89 10.92
C GLY A 189 -20.24 17.02 12.15
N ASP A 190 -19.97 17.67 13.24
CA ASP A 190 -19.79 17.08 14.56
C ASP A 190 -21.15 16.66 15.13
N GLY A 191 -21.46 15.38 15.10
CA GLY A 191 -22.75 14.83 15.53
C GLY A 191 -23.95 15.21 14.64
N LYS A 192 -23.77 15.88 13.50
CA LYS A 192 -24.84 16.34 12.60
C LYS A 192 -24.50 16.08 11.15
N CYS A 193 -25.48 15.56 10.40
CA CYS A 193 -25.38 15.41 8.96
C CYS A 193 -25.42 16.77 8.26
N VAL A 194 -24.64 16.94 7.20
CA VAL A 194 -24.47 18.19 6.47
C VAL A 194 -24.97 18.04 5.03
N PRO A 195 -25.93 18.86 4.56
CA PRO A 195 -26.29 18.89 3.15
C PRO A 195 -25.23 19.60 2.32
N LEU A 196 -25.08 19.18 1.06
CA LEU A 196 -24.10 19.76 0.13
C LEU A 196 -24.25 21.28 -0.04
N ARG A 197 -25.49 21.79 0.00
CA ARG A 197 -25.81 23.23 -0.09
C ARG A 197 -25.20 24.08 1.03
N ASP A 198 -24.88 23.48 2.18
CA ASP A 198 -24.29 24.21 3.33
C ASP A 198 -22.75 24.38 3.18
N ILE A 199 -22.17 23.85 2.09
CA ILE A 199 -20.75 24.04 1.75
C ILE A 199 -20.66 25.27 0.83
N SER A 200 -20.77 26.46 1.40
CA SER A 200 -20.85 27.72 0.66
C SER A 200 -19.50 28.24 0.17
N ASP A 201 -18.38 27.79 0.77
CA ASP A 201 -17.01 28.19 0.35
C ASP A 201 -16.57 27.49 -0.95
N GLY A 202 -17.43 26.58 -1.43
CA GLY A 202 -17.22 25.77 -2.61
C GLY A 202 -16.70 24.39 -2.29
N THR A 203 -17.32 23.39 -2.91
CA THR A 203 -16.99 21.96 -2.68
C THR A 203 -15.56 21.60 -3.07
N SER A 204 -14.96 22.32 -4.03
CA SER A 204 -13.55 22.14 -4.42
C SER A 204 -12.55 22.82 -3.47
N ASN A 205 -13.02 23.63 -2.54
CA ASN A 205 -12.22 24.37 -1.57
C ASN A 205 -12.41 23.91 -0.13
N THR A 206 -13.24 22.90 0.11
CA THR A 206 -13.54 22.38 1.45
C THR A 206 -13.00 20.97 1.62
N LEU A 207 -12.15 20.77 2.64
CA LEU A 207 -11.60 19.46 3.00
C LEU A 207 -12.70 18.58 3.61
N MET A 208 -12.76 17.33 3.16
CA MET A 208 -13.69 16.33 3.70
C MET A 208 -12.97 15.23 4.47
N ILE A 209 -11.98 14.59 3.83
CA ILE A 209 -11.18 13.52 4.45
C ILE A 209 -9.69 13.82 4.23
N VAL A 210 -8.88 13.53 5.21
CA VAL A 210 -7.42 13.69 5.18
C VAL A 210 -6.71 12.40 5.55
N GLU A 211 -5.48 12.23 5.09
CA GLU A 211 -4.61 11.18 5.62
C GLU A 211 -4.29 11.47 7.08
N GLY A 212 -4.45 10.49 7.95
CA GLY A 212 -4.21 10.56 9.39
C GLY A 212 -3.34 9.41 9.88
N CYS A 213 -2.21 9.16 9.18
CA CYS A 213 -1.29 8.10 9.52
C CYS A 213 -0.62 8.32 10.88
N GLY A 214 -0.71 7.33 11.78
CA GLY A 214 -0.07 7.40 13.09
C GLY A 214 -0.94 7.92 14.23
N LEU A 215 -2.20 8.29 13.97
CA LEU A 215 -3.16 8.67 15.00
C LEU A 215 -3.65 7.49 15.83
N ASN A 216 -3.38 6.25 15.39
CA ASN A 216 -3.76 5.01 16.06
C ASN A 216 -5.26 4.92 16.39
N ILE A 217 -6.10 5.37 15.47
CA ILE A 217 -7.56 5.34 15.61
C ILE A 217 -8.08 4.04 14.97
N PRO A 218 -8.69 3.11 15.73
CA PRO A 218 -9.40 1.98 15.18
C PRO A 218 -10.49 2.45 14.20
N TRP A 219 -10.63 1.78 13.05
CA TRP A 219 -11.49 2.30 11.97
C TRP A 219 -12.97 2.44 12.34
N MET A 220 -13.49 1.63 13.28
CA MET A 220 -14.87 1.74 13.77
C MET A 220 -15.04 2.80 14.87
N LYS A 221 -13.94 3.23 15.49
CA LYS A 221 -14.02 4.21 16.57
C LYS A 221 -14.59 5.54 16.08
N PRO A 222 -15.63 6.11 16.74
CA PRO A 222 -16.20 7.40 16.38
C PRO A 222 -15.31 8.55 16.88
N GLN A 223 -14.06 8.56 16.42
CA GLN A 223 -13.04 9.55 16.76
C GLN A 223 -12.35 10.01 15.47
N ASP A 224 -12.15 11.32 15.39
CA ASP A 224 -11.48 11.99 14.29
C ASP A 224 -10.65 13.17 14.82
N ILE A 225 -10.14 14.05 13.95
CA ILE A 225 -9.30 15.17 14.33
C ILE A 225 -10.18 16.39 14.69
N ASN A 226 -9.94 17.04 15.82
CA ASN A 226 -10.64 18.27 16.16
C ASN A 226 -10.04 19.47 15.41
N ALA A 227 -10.89 20.25 14.71
CA ALA A 227 -10.49 21.43 13.94
C ALA A 227 -9.72 22.47 14.77
N ALA A 228 -10.04 22.61 16.06
CA ALA A 228 -9.37 23.55 16.94
C ALA A 228 -7.90 23.19 17.24
N THR A 229 -7.53 21.91 17.08
CA THR A 229 -6.16 21.43 17.37
C THR A 229 -5.28 21.33 16.13
N VAL A 230 -5.86 21.36 14.94
CA VAL A 230 -5.14 21.20 13.66
C VAL A 230 -4.40 22.49 13.31
N LYS A 231 -3.09 22.39 13.09
CA LYS A 231 -2.26 23.53 12.70
C LYS A 231 -1.72 23.46 11.27
N GLY A 232 -1.74 22.28 10.66
CA GLY A 232 -1.17 22.07 9.32
C GLY A 232 -1.29 20.64 8.82
N VAL A 233 -0.64 20.35 7.69
CA VAL A 233 -0.75 19.06 6.97
C VAL A 233 0.09 17.95 7.60
N VAL A 234 1.15 18.25 8.32
CA VAL A 234 1.98 17.26 9.03
C VAL A 234 2.07 17.67 10.48
N ASP A 235 0.97 17.46 11.18
CA ASP A 235 0.83 17.72 12.60
C ASP A 235 0.63 16.37 13.31
N PRO A 236 1.33 16.08 14.41
CA PRO A 236 1.06 14.90 15.24
C PRO A 236 -0.39 14.75 15.69
N ASN A 237 -1.11 15.86 15.77
CA ASN A 237 -2.53 15.93 16.15
C ASN A 237 -3.47 16.21 14.96
N GLY A 238 -2.96 16.15 13.73
CA GLY A 238 -3.68 16.54 12.53
C GLY A 238 -3.48 15.60 11.36
N ALA A 239 -3.68 16.13 10.14
CA ALA A 239 -3.36 15.40 8.93
C ALA A 239 -1.90 14.99 8.96
N SER A 240 -1.64 13.71 8.80
CA SER A 240 -0.28 13.16 8.77
C SER A 240 -0.18 12.09 7.69
N SER A 241 0.93 12.08 6.97
CA SER A 241 1.18 11.10 5.93
C SER A 241 2.59 10.53 6.07
N LYS A 242 2.80 9.32 5.60
CA LYS A 242 4.14 8.73 5.42
C LYS A 242 4.73 9.06 4.04
N HIS A 243 4.00 9.80 3.21
CA HIS A 243 4.47 10.25 1.91
C HIS A 243 5.36 11.49 2.04
N THR A 244 6.46 11.51 1.31
CA THR A 244 7.39 12.65 1.37
C THR A 244 6.73 13.92 0.80
N GLY A 245 6.83 15.02 1.53
CA GLY A 245 6.48 16.37 1.07
C GLY A 245 5.04 16.81 1.32
N GLY A 246 4.16 15.98 1.90
CA GLY A 246 2.78 16.35 2.19
C GLY A 246 1.84 15.17 2.36
N ALA A 247 0.54 15.43 2.30
CA ALA A 247 -0.52 14.44 2.43
C ALA A 247 -1.58 14.57 1.33
N HIS A 248 -2.22 13.45 0.98
CA HIS A 248 -3.41 13.50 0.15
C HIS A 248 -4.63 13.88 0.99
N VAL A 249 -5.47 14.67 0.39
CA VAL A 249 -6.74 15.11 0.96
C VAL A 249 -7.86 14.90 -0.05
N LEU A 250 -9.03 14.54 0.45
CA LEU A 250 -10.27 14.47 -0.31
C LEU A 250 -11.03 15.77 -0.10
N MET A 251 -11.41 16.43 -1.19
CA MET A 251 -12.27 17.61 -1.18
C MET A 251 -13.74 17.21 -1.22
N ALA A 252 -14.61 18.12 -0.83
CA ALA A 252 -16.06 17.88 -0.80
C ALA A 252 -16.68 17.65 -2.20
N ASP A 253 -16.00 18.01 -3.28
CA ASP A 253 -16.37 17.68 -4.67
C ASP A 253 -15.94 16.28 -5.12
N GLY A 254 -15.33 15.47 -4.22
CA GLY A 254 -14.78 14.16 -4.54
C GLY A 254 -13.41 14.20 -5.24
N SER A 255 -12.81 15.37 -5.47
CA SER A 255 -11.45 15.47 -6.00
C SER A 255 -10.42 15.14 -4.91
N VAL A 256 -9.32 14.48 -5.30
CA VAL A 256 -8.21 14.20 -4.38
C VAL A 256 -7.02 15.03 -4.80
N ARG A 257 -6.52 15.86 -3.88
CA ARG A 257 -5.36 16.74 -4.05
C ARG A 257 -4.23 16.32 -3.14
N PHE A 258 -3.01 16.69 -3.51
CA PHE A 258 -1.84 16.55 -2.65
C PHE A 258 -1.50 17.91 -2.06
N VAL A 259 -1.59 18.02 -0.75
CA VAL A 259 -1.31 19.27 -0.04
C VAL A 259 0.11 19.22 0.51
N SER A 260 0.91 20.22 0.16
CA SER A 260 2.30 20.34 0.61
C SER A 260 2.40 20.56 2.10
N ILE A 261 3.45 20.01 2.73
CA ILE A 261 3.84 20.33 4.11
C ILE A 261 4.10 21.83 4.33
N ASN A 262 4.48 22.55 3.26
CA ASN A 262 4.79 23.97 3.30
C ASN A 262 3.56 24.87 2.97
N ILE A 263 2.34 24.32 2.96
CA ILE A 263 1.13 25.12 2.77
C ILE A 263 1.05 26.20 3.85
N ASP A 264 0.60 27.39 3.48
CA ASP A 264 0.32 28.44 4.46
C ASP A 264 -0.73 27.92 5.47
N PRO A 265 -0.45 27.96 6.77
CA PRO A 265 -1.40 27.50 7.80
C PRO A 265 -2.76 28.20 7.73
N LYS A 266 -2.82 29.46 7.29
CA LYS A 266 -4.09 30.18 7.13
C LYS A 266 -4.89 29.62 5.97
N ILE A 267 -4.24 29.33 4.84
CA ILE A 267 -4.89 28.65 3.69
C ILE A 267 -5.41 27.28 4.12
N TYR A 268 -4.60 26.52 4.88
CA TYR A 268 -5.04 25.20 5.34
C TYR A 268 -6.25 25.30 6.29
N GLN A 269 -6.27 26.28 7.20
CA GLN A 269 -7.42 26.52 8.08
C GLN A 269 -8.68 26.91 7.28
N SER A 270 -8.54 27.74 6.26
CA SER A 270 -9.67 28.11 5.39
C SER A 270 -10.24 26.93 4.61
N LEU A 271 -9.41 25.92 4.30
CA LEU A 271 -9.89 24.68 3.64
C LEU A 271 -10.70 23.77 4.58
N ILE A 272 -10.58 23.94 5.90
CA ILE A 272 -11.27 23.10 6.90
C ILE A 272 -12.73 23.51 7.05
N THR A 273 -13.02 24.80 6.90
CA THR A 273 -14.38 25.33 7.06
C THR A 273 -15.21 25.15 5.77
N ARG A 274 -16.52 24.93 5.94
CA ARG A 274 -17.47 24.80 4.82
C ARG A 274 -18.17 26.12 4.45
N ASN A 275 -18.15 27.10 5.38
CA ASN A 275 -18.90 28.34 5.28
C ASN A 275 -18.20 29.52 6.01
N GLY A 276 -16.87 29.56 5.99
CA GLY A 276 -16.05 30.62 6.57
C GLY A 276 -16.04 31.90 5.75
N GLY A 277 -16.34 31.81 4.44
CA GLY A 277 -16.38 32.93 3.50
C GLY A 277 -15.00 33.39 3.03
N GLU A 278 -13.94 32.60 3.28
CA GLU A 278 -12.59 32.92 2.87
C GLU A 278 -12.39 32.72 1.38
N GLN A 279 -11.74 33.69 0.74
CA GLN A 279 -11.34 33.56 -0.67
C GLN A 279 -10.01 32.82 -0.76
N ILE A 280 -10.04 31.58 -1.21
CA ILE A 280 -8.85 30.77 -1.40
C ILE A 280 -8.41 30.87 -2.85
N SER A 281 -7.24 31.49 -3.10
CA SER A 281 -6.61 31.53 -4.41
C SER A 281 -5.42 30.57 -4.44
N GLY A 282 -5.53 29.49 -5.21
CA GLY A 282 -4.42 28.60 -5.63
C GLY A 282 -3.66 27.87 -4.52
N PHE A 283 -4.03 26.62 -4.25
CA PHE A 283 -3.25 25.70 -3.41
C PHE A 283 -3.08 24.35 -4.12
#